data_190f4e5e58314cd6b186b46738ccb467
#
_entry.id   190f4e5e58314cd6b186b46738ccb467
#
_cell.length_a   1.000
_cell.length_b   1.000
_cell.length_c   1.000
_cell.angle_alpha   90.00
_cell.angle_beta   90.00
_cell.angle_gamma   90.00
#
_symmetry.space_group_name_H-M   'P 1'
#
loop_
_entity.id
_entity.type
_entity.pdbx_description
1 polymer ?
#
loop_
_entity_poly.entity_id
_entity_poly.type
_entity_poly.pdbx_seq_one_letter_code
_entity_poly.pdbx_strand_id
1 'polypeptide(L)'
;MLKNVLAQDERAVTIEVVQKIVSDYYQLQPGVLKSRNNSKSVSGPRQIAMYLCKSLTGASLPEIGRSFGGKHHSTVIHSINKVQEKCKKDNAFDALINNFLESFN
;
A
#
# COMPACT_ATOMS: atom_id res chain seq x y z
N MET A 1 26.12 5.76 15.39
CA MET A 1 26.01 6.02 13.95
C MET A 1 25.74 4.77 13.15
N LEU A 2 26.63 3.81 13.23
CA LEU A 2 26.42 2.56 12.53
C LEU A 2 25.14 1.88 12.94
N LYS A 3 24.84 1.95 14.20
CA LYS A 3 23.63 1.40 14.75
C LYS A 3 22.39 1.98 14.09
N ASN A 4 22.39 3.30 13.89
CA ASN A 4 21.28 3.97 13.26
C ASN A 4 21.10 3.54 11.81
N VAL A 5 22.21 3.38 11.11
CA VAL A 5 22.18 2.93 9.72
C VAL A 5 21.57 1.53 9.63
N LEU A 6 22.01 0.64 10.50
CA LEU A 6 21.48 -0.72 10.52
C LEU A 6 20.01 -0.73 10.90
N ALA A 7 19.63 0.10 11.86
CA ALA A 7 18.24 0.18 12.28
C ALA A 7 17.35 0.68 11.14
N GLN A 8 17.85 1.62 10.33
CA GLN A 8 17.11 2.10 9.18
C GLN A 8 16.93 1.02 8.14
N ASP A 9 17.99 0.22 7.91
CA ASP A 9 17.88 -0.88 6.98
C ASP A 9 16.88 -1.91 7.45
N GLU A 10 16.91 -2.21 8.73
CA GLU A 10 15.98 -3.19 9.30
C GLU A 10 14.54 -2.70 9.24
N ARG A 11 14.35 -1.38 9.21
CA ARG A 11 13.02 -0.80 9.17
C ARG A 11 12.63 -0.32 7.79
N ALA A 12 13.43 -0.68 6.78
CA ALA A 12 13.09 -0.32 5.41
C ALA A 12 11.71 -0.86 5.07
N VAL A 13 10.90 -0.02 4.46
CA VAL A 13 9.55 -0.40 4.09
C VAL A 13 9.60 -1.18 2.78
N THR A 14 9.01 -2.36 2.79
CA THR A 14 8.90 -3.20 1.59
C THR A 14 7.45 -3.35 1.21
N ILE A 15 7.23 -3.84 -0.01
CA ILE A 15 5.87 -4.11 -0.47
C ILE A 15 5.18 -5.08 0.49
N GLU A 16 5.89 -6.11 0.92
CA GLU A 16 5.32 -7.13 1.82
C GLU A 16 4.90 -6.52 3.15
N VAL A 17 5.72 -5.62 3.70
CA VAL A 17 5.38 -4.96 4.96
C VAL A 17 4.11 -4.12 4.78
N VAL A 18 4.01 -3.38 3.69
CA VAL A 18 2.81 -2.58 3.41
C VAL A 18 1.58 -3.47 3.31
N GLN A 19 1.71 -4.57 2.56
CA GLN A 19 0.59 -5.50 2.40
C GLN A 19 0.14 -6.07 3.73
N LYS A 20 1.10 -6.41 4.60
CA LYS A 20 0.77 -6.96 5.90
C LYS A 20 0.04 -5.94 6.77
N ILE A 21 0.55 -4.73 6.83
CA ILE A 21 -0.05 -3.70 7.70
C ILE A 21 -1.45 -3.34 7.23
N VAL A 22 -1.66 -3.18 5.93
CA VAL A 22 -2.98 -2.87 5.41
C VAL A 22 -3.94 -4.04 5.65
N SER A 23 -3.48 -5.28 5.41
CA SER A 23 -4.31 -6.45 5.66
C SER A 23 -4.70 -6.55 7.13
N ASP A 24 -3.74 -6.31 8.02
CA ASP A 24 -4.02 -6.37 9.47
C ASP A 24 -5.04 -5.31 9.87
N TYR A 25 -4.88 -4.10 9.35
CA TYR A 25 -5.80 -3.01 9.68
C TYR A 25 -7.24 -3.35 9.30
N TYR A 26 -7.41 -3.94 8.12
CA TYR A 26 -8.75 -4.28 7.62
C TYR A 26 -9.17 -5.69 8.00
N GLN A 27 -8.35 -6.39 8.78
CA GLN A 27 -8.64 -7.76 9.23
C GLN A 27 -8.89 -8.70 8.06
N LEU A 28 -8.03 -8.62 7.07
CA LEU A 28 -8.12 -9.45 5.88
C LEU A 28 -7.19 -10.64 6.00
N GLN A 29 -7.56 -11.73 5.34
CA GLN A 29 -6.72 -12.93 5.29
C GLN A 29 -5.41 -12.63 4.59
N PRO A 30 -4.30 -13.28 5.02
CA PRO A 30 -3.04 -13.14 4.31
C PRO A 30 -3.19 -13.51 2.84
N GLY A 31 -2.63 -12.71 1.98
CA GLY A 31 -2.65 -12.98 0.55
C GLY A 31 -3.88 -12.51 -0.18
N VAL A 32 -4.93 -12.05 0.52
CA VAL A 32 -6.16 -11.64 -0.16
C VAL A 32 -5.93 -10.42 -1.03
N LEU A 33 -4.98 -9.55 -0.67
CA LEU A 33 -4.66 -8.39 -1.50
C LEU A 33 -4.03 -8.79 -2.83
N LYS A 34 -3.46 -10.00 -2.90
CA LYS A 34 -2.88 -10.54 -4.13
C LYS A 34 -3.85 -11.39 -4.91
N SER A 35 -5.07 -11.58 -4.40
CA SER A 35 -6.05 -12.45 -5.02
C SER A 35 -6.79 -11.73 -6.13
N ARG A 36 -7.67 -12.48 -6.80
CA ARG A 36 -8.53 -11.93 -7.85
C ARG A 36 -9.83 -11.37 -7.30
N ASN A 37 -10.00 -11.38 -5.99
CA ASN A 37 -11.21 -10.88 -5.37
C ASN A 37 -11.30 -9.37 -5.58
N ASN A 38 -12.37 -8.92 -6.22
CA ASN A 38 -12.60 -7.51 -6.52
C ASN A 38 -13.78 -6.92 -5.75
N SER A 39 -14.23 -7.60 -4.70
CA SER A 39 -15.25 -7.02 -3.84
C SER A 39 -14.71 -5.74 -3.20
N LYS A 40 -15.62 -4.84 -2.82
CA LYS A 40 -15.21 -3.55 -2.25
C LYS A 40 -14.39 -3.71 -0.99
N SER A 41 -14.67 -4.75 -0.22
CA SER A 41 -13.93 -5.00 1.02
C SER A 41 -12.47 -5.38 0.78
N VAL A 42 -12.11 -5.75 -0.44
CA VAL A 42 -10.75 -6.10 -0.82
C VAL A 42 -10.15 -5.09 -1.78
N SER A 43 -10.93 -4.61 -2.76
CA SER A 43 -10.38 -3.71 -3.77
C SER A 43 -10.02 -2.35 -3.17
N GLY A 44 -10.81 -1.84 -2.22
CA GLY A 44 -10.47 -0.60 -1.55
C GLY A 44 -9.14 -0.68 -0.80
N PRO A 45 -8.99 -1.64 0.11
CA PRO A 45 -7.70 -1.83 0.78
C PRO A 45 -6.55 -2.09 -0.18
N ARG A 46 -6.78 -2.83 -1.27
CA ARG A 46 -5.74 -3.08 -2.27
C ARG A 46 -5.26 -1.77 -2.89
N GLN A 47 -6.17 -0.88 -3.24
CA GLN A 47 -5.80 0.41 -3.82
C GLN A 47 -4.97 1.23 -2.84
N ILE A 48 -5.35 1.23 -1.57
CA ILE A 48 -4.59 1.91 -0.54
C ILE A 48 -3.18 1.31 -0.44
N ALA A 49 -3.09 -0.02 -0.43
CA ALA A 49 -1.79 -0.68 -0.34
C ALA A 49 -0.90 -0.33 -1.53
N MET A 50 -1.46 -0.29 -2.73
CA MET A 50 -0.68 0.10 -3.91
C MET A 50 -0.19 1.54 -3.82
N TYR A 51 -1.05 2.44 -3.34
CA TYR A 51 -0.67 3.84 -3.14
C TYR A 51 0.47 3.95 -2.14
N LEU A 52 0.37 3.24 -1.01
CA LEU A 52 1.41 3.26 0.01
C LEU A 52 2.72 2.67 -0.51
N CYS A 53 2.65 1.60 -1.30
CA CYS A 53 3.85 1.02 -1.88
C CYS A 53 4.57 2.03 -2.77
N LYS A 54 3.82 2.77 -3.59
CA LYS A 54 4.44 3.77 -4.45
C LYS A 54 5.03 4.91 -3.64
N SER A 55 4.37 5.30 -2.56
CA SER A 55 4.81 6.42 -1.73
C SER A 55 6.00 6.07 -0.85
N LEU A 56 6.08 4.83 -0.37
CA LEU A 56 7.00 4.45 0.71
C LEU A 56 8.15 3.56 0.26
N THR A 57 8.04 2.95 -0.92
CA THR A 57 9.10 2.08 -1.43
C THR A 57 9.64 2.65 -2.73
N GLY A 58 10.78 2.14 -3.16
CA GLY A 58 11.33 2.54 -4.44
C GLY A 58 10.85 1.66 -5.59
N ALA A 59 9.80 0.88 -5.38
CA ALA A 59 9.33 -0.07 -6.38
C ALA A 59 8.72 0.63 -7.59
N SER A 60 8.93 0.06 -8.76
CA SER A 60 8.32 0.55 -10.00
C SER A 60 6.87 0.12 -10.07
N LEU A 61 6.10 0.77 -10.94
CA LEU A 61 4.70 0.40 -11.14
C LEU A 61 4.54 -1.05 -11.59
N PRO A 62 5.33 -1.55 -12.54
CA PRO A 62 5.23 -2.98 -12.90
C PRO A 62 5.56 -3.91 -11.74
N GLU A 63 6.53 -3.54 -10.92
CA GLU A 63 6.92 -4.35 -9.77
C GLU A 63 5.77 -4.43 -8.77
N ILE A 64 5.14 -3.29 -8.49
CA ILE A 64 3.98 -3.26 -7.59
C ILE A 64 2.87 -4.15 -8.16
N GLY A 65 2.59 -4.03 -9.46
CA GLY A 65 1.57 -4.85 -10.10
C GLY A 65 1.82 -6.34 -9.92
N ARG A 66 3.07 -6.76 -10.13
CA ARG A 66 3.44 -8.16 -9.96
C ARG A 66 3.24 -8.62 -8.52
N SER A 67 3.52 -7.75 -7.57
CA SER A 67 3.41 -8.09 -6.16
C SER A 67 1.97 -8.19 -5.68
N PHE A 68 1.03 -7.68 -6.45
CA PHE A 68 -0.39 -7.75 -6.11
C PHE A 68 -1.14 -8.74 -7.01
N GLY A 69 -0.47 -9.85 -7.31
CA GLY A 69 -1.10 -10.94 -8.05
C GLY A 69 -1.07 -10.78 -9.54
N GLY A 70 -0.05 -10.09 -10.06
CA GLY A 70 0.11 -9.95 -11.50
C GLY A 70 -0.81 -8.93 -12.13
N LYS A 71 -1.10 -7.85 -11.41
CA LYS A 71 -1.89 -6.76 -11.97
C LYS A 71 -1.07 -5.94 -12.95
N HIS A 72 -1.71 -5.48 -14.02
CA HIS A 72 -1.05 -4.63 -15.00
C HIS A 72 -0.69 -3.28 -14.38
N HIS A 73 0.40 -2.67 -14.86
CA HIS A 73 0.84 -1.39 -14.28
C HIS A 73 -0.20 -0.29 -14.44
N SER A 74 -1.03 -0.35 -15.49
CA SER A 74 -2.10 0.65 -15.64
C SER A 74 -3.14 0.52 -14.54
N THR A 75 -3.38 -0.69 -14.03
CA THR A 75 -4.27 -0.89 -12.89
C THR A 75 -3.67 -0.23 -11.64
N VAL A 76 -2.35 -0.34 -11.46
CA VAL A 76 -1.68 0.31 -10.33
C VAL A 76 -1.82 1.83 -10.42
N ILE A 77 -1.57 2.41 -11.59
CA ILE A 77 -1.71 3.85 -11.80
C ILE A 77 -3.14 4.28 -11.48
N HIS A 78 -4.12 3.55 -11.98
CA HIS A 78 -5.52 3.87 -11.76
C HIS A 78 -5.86 3.83 -10.26
N SER A 79 -5.36 2.83 -9.56
CA SER A 79 -5.58 2.69 -8.13
C SER A 79 -4.98 3.85 -7.35
N ILE A 80 -3.75 4.24 -7.70
CA ILE A 80 -3.08 5.37 -7.05
C ILE A 80 -3.88 6.65 -7.26
N ASN A 81 -4.33 6.88 -8.50
CA ASN A 81 -5.11 8.08 -8.81
C ASN A 81 -6.42 8.11 -8.04
N LYS A 82 -7.08 6.96 -7.89
CA LYS A 82 -8.32 6.89 -7.12
C LYS A 82 -8.10 7.26 -5.67
N VAL A 83 -7.03 6.79 -5.07
CA VAL A 83 -6.72 7.14 -3.69
C VAL A 83 -6.46 8.63 -3.57
N GLN A 84 -5.67 9.19 -4.48
CA GLN A 84 -5.36 10.63 -4.45
C GLN A 84 -6.63 11.48 -4.58
N GLU A 85 -7.51 11.10 -5.49
CA GLU A 85 -8.76 11.82 -5.69
C GLU A 85 -9.65 11.75 -4.45
N LYS A 86 -9.73 10.58 -3.85
CA LYS A 86 -10.55 10.42 -2.65
C LYS A 86 -9.99 11.22 -1.48
N CYS A 87 -8.68 11.31 -1.36
CA CYS A 87 -8.05 12.14 -0.33
C CYS A 87 -8.46 13.60 -0.46
N LYS A 88 -8.60 14.09 -1.69
CA LYS A 88 -8.99 15.48 -1.91
C LYS A 88 -10.45 15.75 -1.55
N LYS A 89 -11.30 14.74 -1.62
CA LYS A 89 -12.73 14.90 -1.44
C LYS A 89 -13.23 14.47 -0.08
N ASP A 90 -12.45 13.71 0.66
CA ASP A 90 -12.89 13.08 1.90
C ASP A 90 -11.80 13.28 2.95
N ASN A 91 -12.06 14.20 3.88
CA ASN A 91 -11.08 14.53 4.91
C ASN A 91 -10.78 13.35 5.84
N ALA A 92 -11.79 12.55 6.13
CA ALA A 92 -11.58 11.37 6.99
C ALA A 92 -10.69 10.34 6.29
N PHE A 93 -10.89 10.15 5.00
CA PHE A 93 -10.05 9.24 4.24
C PHE A 93 -8.62 9.76 4.16
N ASP A 94 -8.46 11.06 3.92
CA ASP A 94 -7.13 11.68 3.88
C ASP A 94 -6.42 11.47 5.21
N ALA A 95 -7.11 11.65 6.32
CA ALA A 95 -6.53 11.43 7.65
C ALA A 95 -6.10 9.96 7.82
N LEU A 96 -6.92 9.03 7.32
CA LEU A 96 -6.57 7.61 7.38
C LEU A 96 -5.28 7.33 6.61
N ILE A 97 -5.16 7.87 5.41
CA ILE A 97 -3.96 7.66 4.60
C ILE A 97 -2.74 8.26 5.29
N ASN A 98 -2.88 9.45 5.87
CA ASN A 98 -1.78 10.07 6.60
C ASN A 98 -1.38 9.24 7.81
N ASN A 99 -2.34 8.65 8.51
CA ASN A 99 -2.03 7.76 9.63
C ASN A 99 -1.24 6.54 9.18
N PHE A 100 -1.61 5.96 8.02
CA PHE A 100 -0.81 4.86 7.47
C PHE A 100 0.61 5.31 7.18
N LEU A 101 0.77 6.46 6.52
CA LEU A 101 2.09 6.96 6.17
C LEU A 101 2.95 7.17 7.41
N GLU A 102 2.35 7.73 8.47
CA GLU A 102 3.07 7.99 9.71
C GLU A 102 3.44 6.71 10.45
N SER A 103 2.65 5.66 10.29
CA SER A 103 2.91 4.41 11.00
C SER A 103 4.18 3.71 10.52
N PHE A 104 4.71 4.12 9.37
CA PHE A 104 5.96 3.57 8.83
C PHE A 104 7.19 4.38 9.17
N ASN A 105 7.05 5.47 9.89
CA ASN A 105 8.19 6.30 10.28
C ASN A 105 8.85 5.83 11.56
#